data_d623fbe62fd66d7c9909a434e99520eb
#
_entry.id   d623fbe62fd66d7c9909a434e99520eb
#
_cell.length_a   1.000
_cell.length_b   1.000
_cell.length_c   1.000
_cell.angle_alpha   90.00
_cell.angle_beta   90.00
_cell.angle_gamma   90.00
#
_symmetry.space_group_name_H-M   'P 1'
#
loop_
_entity.id
_entity.type
_entity.pdbx_description
1 polymer ?
#
loop_
_entity_poly.entity_id
_entity_poly.type
_entity_poly.pdbx_seq_one_letter_code
_entity_poly.pdbx_strand_id
1 'polypeptide(L)'
;SPDGTDVYEGAVIDYKLSELSPADLVDIFCGKRSDRLPHVVSSGEQDNVLVFWSGHGMQGNLLWGDVDNFSHWQAAELFDTLHRQRKYRKMLWLVETCYAGSVAKACEGIPGIMCMTASGEWETSKPDIPYKSVWLSNRFTYSLLSELTARPEISLRELYYSLFRTTIGSHVQIYNERNYGSVYRNNMKEYLQKELTNEK
;
A
#
# COMPACT_ATOMS: atom_id res chain seq x y z
N SER A 1 21.06 5.55 -2.27
CA SER A 1 21.54 4.17 -2.48
C SER A 1 23.01 4.03 -2.12
N PRO A 2 23.54 2.79 -1.81
CA PRO A 2 24.96 2.58 -1.45
C PRO A 2 25.97 2.99 -2.52
N ASP A 3 25.57 2.98 -3.78
CA ASP A 3 26.38 3.39 -4.94
C ASP A 3 26.29 4.88 -5.25
N GLY A 4 25.57 5.65 -4.42
CA GLY A 4 25.36 7.09 -4.61
C GLY A 4 24.19 7.45 -5.53
N THR A 5 23.47 6.48 -6.07
CA THR A 5 22.26 6.74 -6.89
C THR A 5 21.19 7.41 -6.03
N ASP A 6 20.62 8.50 -6.48
CA ASP A 6 19.44 9.11 -5.87
C ASP A 6 18.19 8.32 -6.28
N VAL A 7 17.61 7.57 -5.34
CA VAL A 7 16.40 6.77 -5.58
C VAL A 7 15.14 7.63 -5.69
N TYR A 8 15.22 8.92 -5.39
CA TYR A 8 14.11 9.86 -5.54
C TYR A 8 14.19 10.65 -6.85
N GLU A 9 15.24 10.45 -7.67
CA GLU A 9 15.36 11.14 -8.95
C GLU A 9 14.14 10.81 -9.84
N GLY A 10 13.44 11.86 -10.27
CA GLY A 10 12.21 11.74 -11.06
C GLY A 10 10.93 11.38 -10.29
N ALA A 11 11.02 11.13 -8.98
CA ALA A 11 9.83 10.89 -8.17
C ALA A 11 9.02 12.19 -7.98
N VAL A 12 7.70 12.11 -8.22
CA VAL A 12 6.77 13.20 -7.91
C VAL A 12 6.33 13.04 -6.46
N ILE A 13 6.67 14.05 -5.63
CA ILE A 13 6.29 14.10 -4.21
C ILE A 13 5.25 15.19 -4.05
N ASP A 14 3.98 14.79 -3.90
CA ASP A 14 2.87 15.74 -3.71
C ASP A 14 2.90 16.39 -2.33
N TYR A 15 3.25 15.61 -1.28
CA TYR A 15 3.31 16.05 0.11
C TYR A 15 4.42 15.38 0.89
N LYS A 16 4.95 16.07 1.87
CA LYS A 16 5.76 15.46 2.93
C LYS A 16 4.85 15.01 4.09
N LEU A 17 5.17 13.90 4.72
CA LEU A 17 4.39 13.36 5.84
C LEU A 17 4.22 14.39 6.97
N SER A 18 5.24 15.21 7.22
CA SER A 18 5.21 16.27 8.23
C SER A 18 4.25 17.43 7.93
N GLU A 19 3.73 17.52 6.71
CA GLU A 19 2.78 18.55 6.28
C GLU A 19 1.33 18.11 6.41
N LEU A 20 1.11 16.83 6.68
CA LEU A 20 -0.19 16.18 6.70
C LEU A 20 -0.51 15.58 8.08
N SER A 21 -1.78 15.55 8.40
CA SER A 21 -2.35 14.73 9.46
C SER A 21 -3.03 13.46 8.88
N PRO A 22 -3.32 12.46 9.71
CA PRO A 22 -4.13 11.31 9.27
C PRO A 22 -5.52 11.69 8.71
N ALA A 23 -6.12 12.78 9.20
CA ALA A 23 -7.37 13.29 8.66
C ALA A 23 -7.22 13.84 7.23
N ASP A 24 -6.08 14.48 6.93
CA ASP A 24 -5.77 14.96 5.58
C ASP A 24 -5.66 13.82 4.58
N LEU A 25 -5.13 12.68 5.00
CA LEU A 25 -5.10 11.49 4.17
C LEU A 25 -6.51 11.06 3.73
N VAL A 26 -7.47 11.08 4.65
CA VAL A 26 -8.88 10.76 4.33
C VAL A 26 -9.42 11.75 3.29
N ASP A 27 -9.17 13.04 3.47
CA ASP A 27 -9.61 14.06 2.52
C ASP A 27 -8.94 13.92 1.14
N ILE A 28 -7.64 13.62 1.11
CA ILE A 28 -6.89 13.33 -0.13
C ILE A 28 -7.51 12.15 -0.87
N PHE A 29 -7.74 11.02 -0.21
CA PHE A 29 -8.33 9.83 -0.82
C PHE A 29 -9.78 10.06 -1.27
N CYS A 30 -10.55 10.83 -0.51
CA CYS A 30 -11.93 11.20 -0.87
C CYS A 30 -12.01 12.26 -1.99
N GLY A 31 -10.89 12.82 -2.43
CA GLY A 31 -10.83 13.84 -3.49
C GLY A 31 -11.29 15.22 -3.03
N LYS A 32 -11.22 15.51 -1.74
CA LYS A 32 -11.60 16.80 -1.16
C LYS A 32 -10.46 17.82 -1.30
N ARG A 33 -10.43 18.49 -2.43
CA ARG A 33 -9.43 19.51 -2.72
C ARG A 33 -9.65 20.77 -1.91
N SER A 34 -8.56 21.40 -1.47
CA SER A 34 -8.53 22.71 -0.83
C SER A 34 -7.23 23.45 -1.17
N ASP A 35 -7.09 24.71 -0.76
CA ASP A 35 -5.84 25.47 -0.95
C ASP A 35 -4.66 24.79 -0.24
N ARG A 36 -4.91 24.12 0.91
CA ARG A 36 -3.91 23.35 1.64
C ARG A 36 -3.67 21.96 1.05
N LEU A 37 -4.66 21.37 0.40
CA LEU A 37 -4.63 20.04 -0.22
C LEU A 37 -4.91 20.15 -1.72
N PRO A 38 -4.00 20.74 -2.51
CA PRO A 38 -4.20 20.93 -3.94
C PRO A 38 -4.11 19.63 -4.75
N HIS A 39 -3.43 18.60 -4.23
CA HIS A 39 -3.27 17.29 -4.86
C HIS A 39 -4.13 16.26 -4.16
N VAL A 40 -5.09 15.68 -4.85
CA VAL A 40 -6.02 14.69 -4.31
C VAL A 40 -6.22 13.55 -5.29
N VAL A 41 -6.60 12.38 -4.78
CA VAL A 41 -6.93 11.23 -5.61
C VAL A 41 -8.22 11.53 -6.38
N SER A 42 -8.16 11.49 -7.72
CA SER A 42 -9.28 11.79 -8.61
C SER A 42 -9.93 10.53 -9.20
N SER A 43 -9.65 9.36 -8.64
CA SER A 43 -10.19 8.08 -9.11
C SER A 43 -11.71 7.98 -8.96
N GLY A 44 -12.32 7.18 -9.84
CA GLY A 44 -13.75 6.86 -9.86
C GLY A 44 -14.01 5.37 -10.02
N GLU A 45 -15.26 5.01 -10.27
CA GLU A 45 -15.75 3.62 -10.32
C GLU A 45 -15.14 2.75 -11.44
N GLN A 46 -14.41 3.34 -12.38
CA GLN A 46 -13.72 2.62 -13.45
C GLN A 46 -12.22 2.44 -13.20
N ASP A 47 -11.68 3.06 -12.15
CA ASP A 47 -10.26 3.11 -11.89
C ASP A 47 -9.82 2.02 -10.91
N ASN A 48 -8.64 1.47 -11.15
CA ASN A 48 -7.95 0.64 -10.18
C ASN A 48 -6.99 1.52 -9.37
N VAL A 49 -7.03 1.37 -8.06
CA VAL A 49 -6.22 2.16 -7.13
C VAL A 49 -5.24 1.23 -6.42
N LEU A 50 -3.94 1.52 -6.54
CA LEU A 50 -2.87 0.89 -5.77
C LEU A 50 -2.41 1.84 -4.67
N VAL A 51 -2.39 1.34 -3.44
CA VAL A 51 -1.79 2.04 -2.32
C VAL A 51 -0.66 1.18 -1.77
N PHE A 52 0.53 1.75 -1.66
CA PHE A 52 1.65 1.15 -0.97
C PHE A 52 1.95 1.97 0.28
N TRP A 53 1.75 1.34 1.44
CA TRP A 53 2.06 1.94 2.73
C TRP A 53 3.29 1.27 3.32
N SER A 54 4.32 2.04 3.60
CA SER A 54 5.54 1.55 4.26
C SER A 54 5.93 2.45 5.42
N GLY A 55 6.25 1.84 6.55
CA GLY A 55 6.65 2.58 7.76
C GLY A 55 6.60 1.72 9.01
N HIS A 56 6.47 2.39 10.14
CA HIS A 56 6.27 1.72 11.42
C HIS A 56 4.80 1.42 11.69
N GLY A 57 4.54 0.45 12.55
CA GLY A 57 3.19 0.08 12.98
C GLY A 57 3.19 -0.49 14.39
N MET A 58 2.07 -0.34 15.04
CA MET A 58 1.74 -0.99 16.30
C MET A 58 0.35 -1.60 16.18
N GLN A 59 -0.02 -2.43 17.12
CA GLN A 59 -1.30 -3.09 17.06
C GLN A 59 -2.47 -2.12 16.97
N GLY A 60 -3.27 -2.25 15.93
CA GLY A 60 -4.41 -1.40 15.62
C GLY A 60 -4.06 -0.06 14.98
N ASN A 61 -2.78 0.24 14.73
CA ASN A 61 -2.35 1.53 14.20
C ASN A 61 -1.17 1.42 13.21
N LEU A 62 -1.22 2.19 12.13
CA LEU A 62 -0.09 2.54 11.30
C LEU A 62 0.48 3.87 11.82
N LEU A 63 1.77 3.92 12.13
CA LEU A 63 2.36 5.12 12.70
C LEU A 63 2.49 6.22 11.64
N TRP A 64 2.14 7.44 12.04
CA TRP A 64 2.22 8.65 11.24
C TRP A 64 3.37 9.52 11.74
N GLY A 65 4.58 9.23 11.29
CA GLY A 65 5.79 9.80 11.88
C GLY A 65 5.94 9.39 13.34
N ASP A 66 6.44 10.31 14.16
CA ASP A 66 6.71 10.07 15.59
C ASP A 66 5.59 10.58 16.53
N VAL A 67 4.56 11.23 15.99
CA VAL A 67 3.63 12.03 16.78
C VAL A 67 2.16 11.63 16.65
N ASP A 68 1.79 10.85 15.63
CA ASP A 68 0.40 10.51 15.35
C ASP A 68 0.27 9.09 14.81
N ASN A 69 -0.93 8.66 14.50
CA ASN A 69 -1.20 7.34 13.93
C ASN A 69 -2.46 7.34 13.06
N PHE A 70 -2.51 6.40 12.13
CA PHE A 70 -3.69 6.07 11.34
C PHE A 70 -4.26 4.74 11.86
N SER A 71 -5.36 4.83 12.57
CA SER A 71 -5.94 3.71 13.31
C SER A 71 -6.77 2.78 12.42
N HIS A 72 -7.01 1.55 12.92
CA HIS A 72 -7.97 0.62 12.34
C HIS A 72 -9.36 1.25 12.08
N TRP A 73 -9.85 2.07 13.00
CA TRP A 73 -11.15 2.73 12.87
C TRP A 73 -11.17 3.77 11.74
N GLN A 74 -10.09 4.55 11.62
CA GLN A 74 -9.95 5.50 10.50
C GLN A 74 -9.82 4.77 9.16
N ALA A 75 -9.13 3.63 9.14
CA ALA A 75 -9.06 2.78 7.95
C ALA A 75 -10.44 2.23 7.56
N ALA A 76 -11.23 1.75 8.53
CA ALA A 76 -12.58 1.26 8.30
C ALA A 76 -13.51 2.34 7.74
N GLU A 77 -13.47 3.53 8.34
CA GLU A 77 -14.25 4.69 7.88
C GLU A 77 -13.83 5.13 6.47
N LEU A 78 -12.52 5.15 6.21
CA LEU A 78 -11.99 5.48 4.88
C LEU A 78 -12.48 4.48 3.82
N PHE A 79 -12.32 3.19 4.06
CA PHE A 79 -12.71 2.15 3.11
C PHE A 79 -14.20 2.17 2.82
N ASP A 80 -15.05 2.30 3.85
CA ASP A 80 -16.50 2.42 3.69
C ASP A 80 -16.87 3.69 2.90
N THR A 81 -16.23 4.82 3.19
CA THR A 81 -16.46 6.08 2.49
C THR A 81 -16.06 5.99 1.01
N LEU A 82 -14.89 5.44 0.71
CA LEU A 82 -14.44 5.26 -0.68
C LEU A 82 -15.37 4.35 -1.46
N HIS A 83 -15.86 3.28 -0.83
CA HIS A 83 -16.86 2.38 -1.44
C HIS A 83 -18.17 3.11 -1.73
N ARG A 84 -18.75 3.80 -0.75
CA ARG A 84 -20.01 4.56 -0.91
C ARG A 84 -19.89 5.66 -1.97
N GLN A 85 -18.74 6.30 -2.08
CA GLN A 85 -18.47 7.35 -3.06
C GLN A 85 -18.04 6.83 -4.43
N ARG A 86 -17.96 5.48 -4.61
CA ARG A 86 -17.54 4.83 -5.87
C ARG A 86 -16.19 5.33 -6.37
N LYS A 87 -15.20 5.42 -5.46
CA LYS A 87 -13.86 5.95 -5.76
C LYS A 87 -12.91 4.95 -6.42
N TYR A 88 -13.36 3.74 -6.67
CA TYR A 88 -12.54 2.69 -7.30
C TYR A 88 -13.41 1.65 -7.98
N ARG A 89 -12.85 0.97 -8.97
CA ARG A 89 -13.33 -0.31 -9.48
C ARG A 89 -12.76 -1.45 -8.63
N LYS A 90 -11.45 -1.38 -8.37
CA LYS A 90 -10.68 -2.26 -7.50
C LYS A 90 -9.65 -1.44 -6.73
N MET A 91 -9.44 -1.77 -5.47
CA MET A 91 -8.41 -1.13 -4.65
C MET A 91 -7.54 -2.20 -3.99
N LEU A 92 -6.24 -2.10 -4.19
CA LEU A 92 -5.24 -2.96 -3.58
C LEU A 92 -4.36 -2.14 -2.64
N TRP A 93 -4.36 -2.52 -1.36
CA TRP A 93 -3.46 -1.96 -0.35
C TRP A 93 -2.35 -2.95 -0.05
N LEU A 94 -1.10 -2.54 -0.28
CA LEU A 94 0.11 -3.26 0.11
C LEU A 94 0.69 -2.58 1.33
N VAL A 95 0.75 -3.27 2.46
CA VAL A 95 1.10 -2.66 3.76
C VAL A 95 2.36 -3.31 4.34
N GLU A 96 3.44 -2.54 4.37
CA GLU A 96 4.73 -2.93 4.96
C GLU A 96 4.93 -2.23 6.31
N THR A 97 4.34 -2.76 7.36
CA THR A 97 4.55 -2.32 8.74
C THR A 97 4.53 -3.51 9.69
N CYS A 98 5.02 -3.32 10.91
CA CYS A 98 4.72 -4.23 12.01
C CYS A 98 3.21 -4.22 12.30
N TYR A 99 2.65 -5.37 12.69
CA TYR A 99 1.22 -5.55 13.03
C TYR A 99 0.25 -5.11 11.94
N ALA A 100 0.69 -5.12 10.68
CA ALA A 100 -0.06 -4.59 9.53
C ALA A 100 -1.46 -5.19 9.41
N GLY A 101 -1.61 -6.48 9.66
CA GLY A 101 -2.90 -7.18 9.65
C GLY A 101 -3.92 -6.57 10.60
N SER A 102 -3.48 -6.01 11.73
CA SER A 102 -4.38 -5.41 12.73
C SER A 102 -5.15 -4.18 12.22
N VAL A 103 -4.61 -3.50 11.19
CA VAL A 103 -5.29 -2.40 10.50
C VAL A 103 -5.91 -2.87 9.19
N ALA A 104 -5.22 -3.71 8.44
CA ALA A 104 -5.67 -4.18 7.12
C ALA A 104 -7.02 -4.91 7.16
N LYS A 105 -7.35 -5.64 8.23
CA LYS A 105 -8.64 -6.30 8.41
C LYS A 105 -9.85 -5.35 8.40
N ALA A 106 -9.62 -4.04 8.53
CA ALA A 106 -10.66 -3.03 8.38
C ALA A 106 -11.35 -3.04 7.00
N CYS A 107 -10.73 -3.63 5.98
CA CYS A 107 -11.33 -3.78 4.66
C CYS A 107 -12.32 -4.95 4.55
N GLU A 108 -12.42 -5.82 5.55
CA GLU A 108 -13.25 -7.02 5.48
C GLU A 108 -14.74 -6.69 5.27
N GLY A 109 -15.36 -7.38 4.33
CA GLY A 109 -16.75 -7.16 3.95
C GLY A 109 -16.98 -6.06 2.91
N ILE A 110 -15.98 -5.22 2.62
CA ILE A 110 -16.14 -4.11 1.67
C ILE A 110 -15.81 -4.57 0.25
N PRO A 111 -16.77 -4.50 -0.70
CA PRO A 111 -16.55 -4.99 -2.06
C PRO A 111 -15.42 -4.27 -2.79
N GLY A 112 -14.59 -5.04 -3.50
CA GLY A 112 -13.56 -4.51 -4.39
C GLY A 112 -12.30 -3.99 -3.73
N ILE A 113 -12.20 -3.99 -2.40
CA ILE A 113 -10.95 -3.67 -1.66
C ILE A 113 -10.29 -4.99 -1.21
N MET A 114 -8.97 -5.04 -1.30
CA MET A 114 -8.14 -6.10 -0.73
C MET A 114 -6.87 -5.51 -0.13
N CYS A 115 -6.47 -6.02 1.02
CA CYS A 115 -5.18 -5.68 1.62
C CYS A 115 -4.26 -6.90 1.59
N MET A 116 -2.99 -6.67 1.24
CA MET A 116 -1.91 -7.65 1.37
C MET A 116 -0.83 -7.06 2.27
N THR A 117 -0.44 -7.76 3.32
CA THR A 117 0.38 -7.22 4.40
C THR A 117 1.67 -8.00 4.60
N ALA A 118 2.73 -7.32 5.01
CA ALA A 118 4.02 -7.94 5.33
C ALA A 118 3.99 -8.77 6.61
N SER A 119 3.01 -8.54 7.48
CA SER A 119 2.89 -9.19 8.78
C SER A 119 1.42 -9.39 9.18
N GLY A 120 1.16 -10.38 10.01
CA GLY A 120 -0.14 -10.61 10.62
C GLY A 120 -0.51 -9.58 11.68
N GLU A 121 -1.61 -9.84 12.40
CA GLU A 121 -2.14 -8.91 13.41
C GLU A 121 -1.25 -8.81 14.67
N TRP A 122 -0.46 -9.86 14.95
CA TRP A 122 0.24 -10.05 16.21
C TRP A 122 1.75 -10.18 16.06
N GLU A 123 2.30 -9.80 14.92
CA GLU A 123 3.71 -9.93 14.63
C GLU A 123 4.32 -8.70 14.00
N THR A 124 5.65 -8.61 14.08
CA THR A 124 6.43 -7.53 13.47
C THR A 124 6.89 -7.93 12.07
N SER A 125 6.90 -6.99 11.13
CA SER A 125 7.63 -7.12 9.88
C SER A 125 9.15 -7.07 10.11
N LYS A 126 9.94 -7.43 9.10
CA LYS A 126 11.39 -7.57 9.25
C LYS A 126 12.14 -6.66 8.28
N PRO A 127 13.18 -5.98 8.76
CA PRO A 127 14.09 -5.24 7.90
C PRO A 127 14.93 -6.20 7.04
N ASP A 128 15.43 -5.70 5.94
CA ASP A 128 16.31 -6.42 5.01
C ASP A 128 17.41 -5.52 4.46
N ILE A 129 18.44 -6.16 3.86
CA ILE A 129 19.60 -5.51 3.25
C ILE A 129 20.32 -4.57 4.21
N PRO A 130 21.12 -5.11 5.16
CA PRO A 130 21.95 -4.28 6.04
C PRO A 130 23.06 -3.60 5.23
N TYR A 131 23.23 -2.29 5.42
CA TYR A 131 24.33 -1.54 4.88
C TYR A 131 24.90 -0.59 5.93
N LYS A 132 26.14 -0.81 6.33
CA LYS A 132 26.77 -0.12 7.46
C LYS A 132 25.88 -0.26 8.71
N SER A 133 25.36 0.85 9.24
CA SER A 133 24.51 0.87 10.44
C SER A 133 23.02 1.08 10.14
N VAL A 134 22.59 0.93 8.87
CA VAL A 134 21.21 1.15 8.45
C VAL A 134 20.65 -0.02 7.67
N TRP A 135 19.35 -0.13 7.63
CA TRP A 135 18.62 -1.05 6.77
C TRP A 135 18.15 -0.30 5.53
N LEU A 136 18.39 -0.86 4.34
CA LEU A 136 18.05 -0.23 3.06
C LEU A 136 16.64 -0.59 2.57
N SER A 137 16.07 -1.66 3.10
CA SER A 137 14.74 -2.14 2.71
C SER A 137 14.14 -2.97 3.84
N ASN A 138 12.89 -3.38 3.63
CA ASN A 138 12.21 -4.42 4.40
C ASN A 138 11.98 -5.65 3.51
N ARG A 139 11.85 -6.82 4.12
CA ARG A 139 11.75 -8.11 3.42
C ARG A 139 10.62 -8.17 2.42
N PHE A 140 9.44 -7.75 2.82
CA PHE A 140 8.27 -7.74 1.96
C PHE A 140 8.46 -6.77 0.78
N THR A 141 8.93 -5.56 1.03
CA THR A 141 9.19 -4.55 -0.01
C THR A 141 10.24 -5.03 -1.01
N TYR A 142 11.34 -5.61 -0.54
CA TYR A 142 12.37 -6.16 -1.42
C TYR A 142 11.83 -7.30 -2.29
N SER A 143 11.09 -8.24 -1.69
CA SER A 143 10.47 -9.36 -2.40
C SER A 143 9.44 -8.86 -3.42
N LEU A 144 8.61 -7.88 -3.04
CA LEU A 144 7.62 -7.25 -3.91
C LEU A 144 8.27 -6.62 -5.15
N LEU A 145 9.28 -5.77 -4.95
CA LEU A 145 9.98 -5.11 -6.05
C LEU A 145 10.68 -6.11 -6.96
N SER A 146 11.31 -7.13 -6.39
CA SER A 146 11.95 -8.21 -7.17
C SER A 146 10.94 -8.94 -8.06
N GLU A 147 9.76 -9.28 -7.53
CA GLU A 147 8.71 -9.95 -8.31
C GLU A 147 8.14 -9.04 -9.41
N LEU A 148 7.84 -7.79 -9.09
CA LEU A 148 7.27 -6.85 -10.07
C LEU A 148 8.26 -6.49 -11.18
N THR A 149 9.56 -6.44 -10.88
CA THR A 149 10.61 -6.24 -11.89
C THR A 149 10.70 -7.45 -12.83
N ALA A 150 10.64 -8.66 -12.27
CA ALA A 150 10.75 -9.88 -13.07
C ALA A 150 9.46 -10.23 -13.83
N ARG A 151 8.31 -9.96 -13.23
CA ARG A 151 6.99 -10.36 -13.73
C ARG A 151 5.92 -9.29 -13.46
N PRO A 152 5.92 -8.17 -14.19
CA PRO A 152 4.98 -7.07 -13.94
C PRO A 152 3.50 -7.45 -14.15
N GLU A 153 3.23 -8.55 -14.86
CA GLU A 153 1.89 -9.09 -15.12
C GLU A 153 1.51 -10.24 -14.16
N ILE A 154 2.27 -10.44 -13.08
CA ILE A 154 2.01 -11.51 -12.11
C ILE A 154 0.57 -11.42 -11.57
N SER A 155 -0.14 -12.55 -11.51
CA SER A 155 -1.47 -12.58 -10.87
C SER A 155 -1.36 -12.27 -9.37
N LEU A 156 -2.41 -11.68 -8.79
CA LEU A 156 -2.39 -11.34 -7.36
C LEU A 156 -2.21 -12.57 -6.47
N ARG A 157 -2.73 -13.72 -6.92
CA ARG A 157 -2.54 -14.98 -6.21
C ARG A 157 -1.10 -15.48 -6.25
N GLU A 158 -0.46 -15.47 -7.43
CA GLU A 158 0.93 -15.89 -7.56
C GLU A 158 1.85 -14.93 -6.82
N LEU A 159 1.57 -13.61 -6.87
CA LEU A 159 2.28 -12.61 -6.08
C LEU A 159 2.19 -12.93 -4.60
N TYR A 160 0.98 -13.18 -4.08
CA TYR A 160 0.81 -13.56 -2.68
C TYR A 160 1.65 -14.79 -2.30
N TYR A 161 1.59 -15.86 -3.08
CA TYR A 161 2.38 -17.06 -2.78
C TYR A 161 3.89 -16.84 -2.88
N SER A 162 4.32 -16.01 -3.81
CA SER A 162 5.73 -15.65 -3.89
C SER A 162 6.18 -14.86 -2.68
N LEU A 163 5.44 -13.80 -2.33
CA LEU A 163 5.72 -12.99 -1.15
C LEU A 163 5.66 -13.79 0.14
N PHE A 164 4.66 -14.69 0.29
CA PHE A 164 4.56 -15.58 1.45
C PHE A 164 5.81 -16.46 1.63
N ARG A 165 6.41 -16.93 0.55
CA ARG A 165 7.62 -17.78 0.58
C ARG A 165 8.91 -16.98 0.76
N THR A 166 8.98 -15.76 0.26
CA THR A 166 10.22 -14.97 0.21
C THR A 166 10.33 -13.97 1.36
N THR A 167 9.22 -13.57 1.98
CA THR A 167 9.21 -12.70 3.16
C THR A 167 9.49 -13.52 4.42
N ILE A 168 10.77 -13.76 4.68
CA ILE A 168 11.21 -14.60 5.80
C ILE A 168 11.14 -13.81 7.12
N GLY A 169 10.59 -14.43 8.16
CA GLY A 169 10.55 -13.87 9.53
C GLY A 169 9.27 -13.10 9.88
N SER A 170 8.35 -12.98 8.94
CA SER A 170 6.95 -12.59 9.16
C SER A 170 6.05 -13.31 8.17
N HIS A 171 4.72 -13.29 8.40
CA HIS A 171 3.76 -14.00 7.58
C HIS A 171 2.93 -13.01 6.76
N VAL A 172 3.18 -13.02 5.46
CA VAL A 172 2.33 -12.25 4.51
C VAL A 172 0.90 -12.75 4.60
N GLN A 173 -0.04 -11.82 4.74
CA GLN A 173 -1.47 -12.11 4.84
C GLN A 173 -2.26 -11.38 3.75
N ILE A 174 -3.41 -11.95 3.39
CA ILE A 174 -4.43 -11.30 2.56
C ILE A 174 -5.70 -11.12 3.38
N TYR A 175 -6.28 -9.93 3.28
CA TYR A 175 -7.56 -9.59 3.89
C TYR A 175 -8.58 -9.25 2.81
N ASN A 176 -9.81 -9.75 2.98
CA ASN A 176 -10.96 -9.47 2.13
C ASN A 176 -10.91 -10.07 0.70
N GLU A 177 -10.14 -11.12 0.47
CA GLU A 177 -10.03 -11.79 -0.84
C GLU A 177 -11.42 -12.14 -1.42
N ARG A 178 -12.35 -12.61 -0.59
CA ARG A 178 -13.68 -13.08 -1.02
C ARG A 178 -14.56 -11.99 -1.62
N ASN A 179 -14.40 -10.75 -1.14
CA ASN A 179 -15.19 -9.60 -1.60
C ASN A 179 -14.46 -8.77 -2.67
N TYR A 180 -13.18 -9.05 -2.89
CA TYR A 180 -12.38 -8.35 -3.88
C TYR A 180 -12.70 -8.80 -5.31
N GLY A 181 -12.90 -10.08 -5.52
CA GLY A 181 -13.09 -10.72 -6.80
C GLY A 181 -12.02 -11.78 -7.07
N SER A 182 -11.75 -12.07 -8.34
CA SER A 182 -10.85 -13.17 -8.67
C SER A 182 -9.37 -12.75 -8.61
N VAL A 183 -8.67 -13.15 -7.55
CA VAL A 183 -7.21 -12.98 -7.44
C VAL A 183 -6.41 -13.78 -8.49
N TYR A 184 -7.03 -14.76 -9.14
CA TYR A 184 -6.45 -15.53 -10.26
C TYR A 184 -6.47 -14.77 -11.58
N ARG A 185 -7.49 -13.94 -11.80
CA ARG A 185 -7.70 -13.19 -13.04
C ARG A 185 -7.14 -11.78 -12.97
N ASN A 186 -7.19 -11.17 -11.78
CA ASN A 186 -6.60 -9.86 -11.57
C ASN A 186 -5.08 -9.98 -11.39
N ASN A 187 -4.34 -9.08 -11.99
CA ASN A 187 -2.88 -9.06 -11.97
C ASN A 187 -2.34 -7.66 -11.67
N MET A 188 -1.04 -7.56 -11.42
CA MET A 188 -0.41 -6.29 -11.04
C MET A 188 -0.38 -5.26 -12.17
N LYS A 189 -0.37 -5.69 -13.44
CA LYS A 189 -0.43 -4.78 -14.59
C LYS A 189 -1.68 -3.90 -14.58
N GLU A 190 -2.78 -4.37 -13.98
CA GLU A 190 -4.01 -3.58 -13.86
C GLU A 190 -3.85 -2.34 -12.96
N TYR A 191 -2.79 -2.28 -12.15
CA TYR A 191 -2.48 -1.21 -11.22
C TYR A 191 -1.25 -0.40 -11.62
N LEU A 192 -0.35 -1.01 -12.41
CA LEU A 192 0.87 -0.34 -12.86
C LEU A 192 0.55 0.47 -14.11
N GLN A 193 0.85 1.75 -14.08
CA GLN A 193 0.70 2.61 -15.25
C GLN A 193 1.61 2.10 -16.37
N LYS A 194 1.10 2.09 -17.60
CA LYS A 194 1.97 2.02 -18.77
C LYS A 194 2.87 3.25 -18.73
N GLU A 195 4.15 3.06 -19.03
CA GLU A 195 5.01 4.21 -19.33
C GLU A 195 4.24 5.14 -20.28
N LEU A 196 4.14 6.41 -19.90
CA LEU A 196 3.66 7.43 -20.82
C LEU A 196 4.68 7.45 -21.96
N THR A 197 4.41 6.70 -23.02
CA THR A 197 5.14 6.87 -24.28
C THR A 197 4.96 8.33 -24.65
N ASN A 198 6.01 9.10 -24.54
CA ASN A 198 6.10 10.45 -25.08
C ASN A 198 5.92 10.31 -26.59
N GLU A 199 4.69 10.27 -27.04
CA GLU A 199 4.38 10.63 -28.43
C GLU A 199 4.54 12.15 -28.52
N LYS A 200 5.66 12.53 -29.10
CA LYS A 200 5.94 13.89 -29.54
C LYS A 200 5.10 14.25 -30.74
#